data_9813517c98bc3fd42bf248f537f4a41c
#
_entry.id   9813517c98bc3fd42bf248f537f4a41c
#
_cell.length_a   1.000
_cell.length_b   1.000
_cell.length_c   1.000
_cell.angle_alpha   90.00
_cell.angle_beta   90.00
_cell.angle_gamma   90.00
#
_symmetry.space_group_name_H-M   'P 1'
#
loop_
_entity.id
_entity.type
_entity.pdbx_description
1 polymer ?
#
loop_
_entity_poly.entity_id
_entity_poly.type
_entity_poly.pdbx_seq_one_letter_code
_entity_poly.pdbx_strand_id
1 'polypeptide(L)'
;MESKLTISVAIATYNRAAMVRNTVEAALTQSRAPIEVMVADDASTDSTPEVLAELARHDTRVRVLRQPKNSGGVENWNLAMRETRGDLIAWCSDDDWFRPEHLEASAAFLEAHPEVGLVHSHFVDVIESPLGTATEYRRQRSEGPLWTNAGNLFRYLNRYYDWPFHPSTIVMRRRVWQEVGAFDARYQLADTDWFVRAVERFPAVLLPRYGVNNRRHVGNWSNRVGSARMQREIFEIVERALYRQWPRWTPERAFWQFIWRMNVRLRLLLTVRARIRSGHDDAAYAAWSAFCTSTGRTLPEWIAGKGDSFIRAQLARTFSSLAASADGAGNLGRPVQGSGPSVRPL
;
A
#
# COMPACT_ATOMS: atom_id res chain seq x y z
N MET A 1 -31.88 -20.73 0.54
CA MET A 1 -30.50 -20.50 0.12
C MET A 1 -30.29 -19.00 0.14
N GLU A 2 -29.40 -18.51 0.98
CA GLU A 2 -29.03 -17.09 0.92
C GLU A 2 -28.42 -16.80 -0.46
N SER A 3 -28.82 -15.68 -1.07
CA SER A 3 -28.28 -15.29 -2.36
C SER A 3 -26.80 -14.97 -2.20
N LYS A 4 -25.95 -15.51 -3.07
CA LYS A 4 -24.51 -15.20 -3.09
C LYS A 4 -24.33 -13.68 -3.30
N LEU A 5 -23.40 -13.08 -2.53
CA LEU A 5 -23.08 -11.66 -2.67
C LEU A 5 -22.51 -11.37 -4.05
N THR A 6 -23.02 -10.35 -4.71
CA THR A 6 -22.53 -9.88 -6.01
C THR A 6 -21.24 -9.07 -5.86
N ILE A 7 -20.34 -9.14 -6.84
CA ILE A 7 -19.03 -8.47 -6.80
C ILE A 7 -18.91 -7.49 -7.96
N SER A 8 -18.53 -6.25 -7.66
CA SER A 8 -18.00 -5.29 -8.65
C SER A 8 -16.50 -5.18 -8.50
N VAL A 9 -15.77 -5.10 -9.60
CA VAL A 9 -14.35 -4.72 -9.62
C VAL A 9 -14.26 -3.24 -9.97
N ALA A 10 -13.50 -2.46 -9.18
CA ALA A 10 -13.25 -1.04 -9.40
C ALA A 10 -11.80 -0.82 -9.82
N ILE A 11 -11.60 -0.18 -10.98
CA ILE A 11 -10.29 0.13 -11.57
C ILE A 11 -10.26 1.61 -11.92
N ALA A 12 -9.19 2.31 -11.55
CA ALA A 12 -8.90 3.66 -11.99
C ALA A 12 -7.65 3.65 -12.87
N THR A 13 -7.69 4.28 -14.03
CA THR A 13 -6.58 4.25 -14.99
C THR A 13 -6.28 5.64 -15.58
N TYR A 14 -5.02 5.83 -15.97
CA TYR A 14 -4.56 7.00 -16.72
C TYR A 14 -3.29 6.67 -17.51
N ASN A 15 -3.36 6.70 -18.85
CA ASN A 15 -2.24 6.41 -19.75
C ASN A 15 -1.58 5.06 -19.47
N ARG A 16 -2.37 3.98 -19.48
CA ARG A 16 -1.96 2.61 -19.14
C ARG A 16 -2.47 1.56 -20.12
N ALA A 17 -2.61 1.89 -21.40
CA ALA A 17 -3.16 1.01 -22.43
C ALA A 17 -2.63 -0.43 -22.40
N ALA A 18 -1.30 -0.59 -22.26
CA ALA A 18 -0.66 -1.90 -22.26
C ALA A 18 -0.95 -2.74 -20.99
N MET A 19 -1.28 -2.10 -19.87
CA MET A 19 -1.44 -2.78 -18.57
C MET A 19 -2.91 -3.00 -18.22
N VAL A 20 -3.78 -2.01 -18.48
CA VAL A 20 -5.20 -2.07 -18.10
C VAL A 20 -5.94 -3.21 -18.78
N ARG A 21 -5.55 -3.60 -20.00
CA ARG A 21 -6.10 -4.77 -20.69
C ARG A 21 -5.94 -6.03 -19.84
N ASN A 22 -4.70 -6.33 -19.42
CA ASN A 22 -4.41 -7.50 -18.60
C ASN A 22 -5.19 -7.48 -17.27
N THR A 23 -5.26 -6.31 -16.62
CA THR A 23 -6.01 -6.12 -15.38
C THR A 23 -7.50 -6.45 -15.55
N VAL A 24 -8.14 -5.91 -16.61
CA VAL A 24 -9.56 -6.15 -16.90
C VAL A 24 -9.82 -7.60 -17.26
N GLU A 25 -9.01 -8.20 -18.13
CA GLU A 25 -9.14 -9.60 -18.54
C GLU A 25 -8.99 -10.57 -17.36
N ALA A 26 -8.02 -10.32 -16.48
CA ALA A 26 -7.84 -11.11 -15.25
C ALA A 26 -9.02 -10.98 -14.27
N ALA A 27 -9.66 -9.81 -14.21
CA ALA A 27 -10.87 -9.61 -13.42
C ALA A 27 -12.08 -10.36 -14.01
N LEU A 28 -12.22 -10.38 -15.32
CA LEU A 28 -13.32 -11.05 -16.03
C LEU A 28 -13.23 -12.58 -15.97
N THR A 29 -12.02 -13.13 -15.83
CA THR A 29 -11.73 -14.59 -15.84
C THR A 29 -11.62 -15.20 -14.44
N GLN A 30 -12.03 -14.48 -13.39
CA GLN A 30 -12.06 -15.01 -12.03
C GLN A 30 -13.01 -16.21 -11.89
N SER A 31 -12.66 -17.19 -11.04
CA SER A 31 -13.49 -18.36 -10.73
C SER A 31 -14.90 -17.97 -10.24
N ARG A 32 -15.00 -16.88 -9.50
CA ARG A 32 -16.27 -16.19 -9.22
C ARG A 32 -16.35 -14.93 -10.07
N ALA A 33 -17.13 -15.01 -11.14
CA ALA A 33 -17.29 -13.91 -12.07
C ALA A 33 -17.88 -12.66 -11.40
N PRO A 34 -17.29 -11.47 -11.58
CA PRO A 34 -17.90 -10.22 -11.15
C PRO A 34 -19.14 -9.90 -12.00
N ILE A 35 -20.09 -9.17 -11.44
CA ILE A 35 -21.24 -8.66 -12.18
C ILE A 35 -20.86 -7.49 -13.08
N GLU A 36 -19.78 -6.78 -12.74
CA GLU A 36 -19.21 -5.69 -13.53
C GLU A 36 -17.73 -5.47 -13.19
N VAL A 37 -17.02 -4.96 -14.21
CA VAL A 37 -15.70 -4.35 -14.07
C VAL A 37 -15.86 -2.87 -14.43
N MET A 38 -15.90 -2.00 -13.40
CA MET A 38 -16.01 -0.55 -13.54
C MET A 38 -14.62 0.04 -13.71
N VAL A 39 -14.37 0.66 -14.86
CA VAL A 39 -13.11 1.34 -15.17
C VAL A 39 -13.34 2.83 -15.29
N ALA A 40 -12.70 3.62 -14.42
CA ALA A 40 -12.67 5.07 -14.55
C ALA A 40 -11.38 5.50 -15.26
N ASP A 41 -11.52 6.13 -16.43
CA ASP A 41 -10.43 6.70 -17.23
C ASP A 41 -10.28 8.20 -16.94
N ASP A 42 -9.14 8.61 -16.40
CA ASP A 42 -8.85 9.99 -16.00
C ASP A 42 -8.40 10.88 -17.18
N ALA A 43 -9.17 10.86 -18.28
CA ALA A 43 -8.88 11.57 -19.51
C ALA A 43 -7.55 11.16 -20.16
N SER A 44 -7.31 9.87 -20.32
CA SER A 44 -6.11 9.34 -20.98
C SER A 44 -5.90 9.92 -22.38
N THR A 45 -4.63 10.14 -22.73
CA THR A 45 -4.20 10.73 -24.02
C THR A 45 -3.41 9.74 -24.89
N ASP A 46 -3.16 8.54 -24.37
CA ASP A 46 -2.61 7.41 -25.13
C ASP A 46 -3.75 6.53 -25.70
N SER A 47 -3.45 5.31 -26.14
CA SER A 47 -4.45 4.37 -26.66
C SER A 47 -5.30 3.67 -25.57
N THR A 48 -5.29 4.14 -24.31
CA THR A 48 -6.14 3.57 -23.24
C THR A 48 -7.63 3.62 -23.58
N PRO A 49 -8.20 4.73 -24.10
CA PRO A 49 -9.61 4.79 -24.44
C PRO A 49 -10.03 3.76 -25.51
N GLU A 50 -9.20 3.54 -26.52
CA GLU A 50 -9.44 2.58 -27.59
C GLU A 50 -9.45 1.14 -27.05
N VAL A 51 -8.49 0.81 -26.17
CA VAL A 51 -8.41 -0.49 -25.47
C VAL A 51 -9.65 -0.71 -24.62
N LEU A 52 -10.07 0.27 -23.83
CA LEU A 52 -11.26 0.17 -22.99
C LEU A 52 -12.54 0.03 -23.80
N ALA A 53 -12.66 0.76 -24.91
CA ALA A 53 -13.81 0.65 -25.83
C ALA A 53 -13.88 -0.73 -26.49
N GLU A 54 -12.74 -1.33 -26.83
CA GLU A 54 -12.66 -2.70 -27.35
C GLU A 54 -13.13 -3.70 -26.28
N LEU A 55 -12.59 -3.64 -25.05
CA LEU A 55 -12.97 -4.52 -23.96
C LEU A 55 -14.47 -4.44 -23.65
N ALA A 56 -15.05 -3.23 -23.61
CA ALA A 56 -16.47 -3.03 -23.36
C ALA A 56 -17.37 -3.57 -24.49
N ARG A 57 -16.88 -3.63 -25.73
CA ARG A 57 -17.60 -4.26 -26.86
C ARG A 57 -17.58 -5.78 -26.78
N HIS A 58 -16.51 -6.37 -26.23
CA HIS A 58 -16.36 -7.82 -26.12
C HIS A 58 -17.05 -8.41 -24.90
N ASP A 59 -17.15 -7.66 -23.81
CA ASP A 59 -17.79 -8.13 -22.56
C ASP A 59 -18.66 -7.02 -21.95
N THR A 60 -19.97 -7.25 -21.89
CA THR A 60 -20.96 -6.29 -21.38
C THR A 60 -20.82 -5.99 -19.89
N ARG A 61 -20.05 -6.77 -19.16
CA ARG A 61 -19.69 -6.50 -17.74
C ARG A 61 -18.70 -5.35 -17.63
N VAL A 62 -17.93 -5.02 -18.66
CA VAL A 62 -16.99 -3.89 -18.66
C VAL A 62 -17.76 -2.59 -18.83
N ARG A 63 -17.69 -1.74 -17.82
CA ARG A 63 -18.27 -0.39 -17.82
C ARG A 63 -17.18 0.64 -17.74
N VAL A 64 -17.14 1.56 -18.68
CA VAL A 64 -16.12 2.60 -18.76
C VAL A 64 -16.74 3.96 -18.49
N LEU A 65 -16.14 4.70 -17.57
CA LEU A 65 -16.45 6.11 -17.36
C LEU A 65 -15.20 6.93 -17.64
N ARG A 66 -15.25 7.78 -18.66
CA ARG A 66 -14.17 8.69 -18.97
C ARG A 66 -14.44 10.06 -18.39
N GLN A 67 -13.49 10.60 -17.66
CA GLN A 67 -13.55 11.96 -17.14
C GLN A 67 -13.28 12.98 -18.25
N PRO A 68 -13.88 14.18 -18.19
CA PRO A 68 -13.67 15.23 -19.22
C PRO A 68 -12.27 15.85 -19.16
N LYS A 69 -11.59 15.73 -18.00
CA LYS A 69 -10.22 16.21 -17.75
C LYS A 69 -9.56 15.35 -16.68
N ASN A 70 -8.23 15.33 -16.66
CA ASN A 70 -7.48 14.67 -15.61
C ASN A 70 -7.75 15.34 -14.24
N SER A 71 -8.27 14.56 -13.31
CA SER A 71 -8.63 14.98 -11.95
C SER A 71 -7.65 14.47 -10.89
N GLY A 72 -6.73 13.60 -11.30
CA GLY A 72 -5.76 12.93 -10.41
C GLY A 72 -6.23 11.57 -9.90
N GLY A 73 -5.26 10.70 -9.62
CA GLY A 73 -5.51 9.29 -9.31
C GLY A 73 -6.48 9.05 -8.17
N VAL A 74 -6.42 9.85 -7.10
CA VAL A 74 -7.30 9.67 -5.92
C VAL A 74 -8.76 9.97 -6.26
N GLU A 75 -9.02 11.05 -7.00
CA GLU A 75 -10.39 11.39 -7.43
C GLU A 75 -10.92 10.38 -8.44
N ASN A 76 -10.04 9.83 -9.28
CA ASN A 76 -10.40 8.78 -10.23
C ASN A 76 -10.74 7.46 -9.51
N TRP A 77 -10.02 7.10 -8.44
CA TRP A 77 -10.38 5.97 -7.56
C TRP A 77 -11.74 6.20 -6.89
N ASN A 78 -11.99 7.42 -6.38
CA ASN A 78 -13.27 7.79 -5.80
C ASN A 78 -14.42 7.61 -6.80
N LEU A 79 -14.20 8.01 -8.05
CA LEU A 79 -15.18 7.81 -9.13
C LEU A 79 -15.44 6.32 -9.38
N ALA A 80 -14.37 5.52 -9.59
CA ALA A 80 -14.51 4.09 -9.84
C ALA A 80 -15.29 3.38 -8.73
N MET A 81 -14.93 3.63 -7.47
CA MET A 81 -15.57 3.02 -6.30
C MET A 81 -17.05 3.40 -6.19
N ARG A 82 -17.37 4.70 -6.35
CA ARG A 82 -18.73 5.22 -6.22
C ARG A 82 -19.70 4.62 -7.26
N GLU A 83 -19.23 4.39 -8.46
CA GLU A 83 -20.04 3.96 -9.58
C GLU A 83 -20.25 2.44 -9.66
N THR A 84 -19.66 1.66 -8.74
CA THR A 84 -19.87 0.22 -8.63
C THR A 84 -21.27 -0.09 -8.07
N ARG A 85 -21.81 -1.32 -8.34
CA ARG A 85 -23.19 -1.72 -8.01
C ARG A 85 -23.30 -2.99 -7.16
N GLY A 86 -22.27 -3.85 -7.15
CA GLY A 86 -22.26 -5.13 -6.42
C GLY A 86 -22.32 -4.96 -4.91
N ASP A 87 -22.71 -5.99 -4.16
CA ASP A 87 -22.70 -6.04 -2.70
C ASP A 87 -21.30 -5.94 -2.12
N LEU A 88 -20.33 -6.45 -2.88
CA LEU A 88 -18.90 -6.38 -2.60
C LEU A 88 -18.21 -5.51 -3.66
N ILE A 89 -17.18 -4.80 -3.24
CA ILE A 89 -16.29 -4.03 -4.10
C ILE A 89 -14.88 -4.62 -3.97
N ALA A 90 -14.32 -5.09 -5.08
CA ALA A 90 -12.92 -5.48 -5.19
C ALA A 90 -12.14 -4.33 -5.83
N TRP A 91 -11.12 -3.85 -5.14
CA TRP A 91 -10.26 -2.79 -5.65
C TRP A 91 -9.11 -3.39 -6.46
N CYS A 92 -8.80 -2.86 -7.64
CA CYS A 92 -7.66 -3.28 -8.45
C CYS A 92 -6.97 -2.05 -9.07
N SER A 93 -5.67 -1.94 -8.89
CA SER A 93 -4.84 -0.96 -9.61
C SER A 93 -4.70 -1.38 -11.07
N ASP A 94 -4.55 -0.43 -11.99
CA ASP A 94 -4.55 -0.66 -13.44
C ASP A 94 -3.28 -1.33 -13.98
N ASP A 95 -2.29 -1.53 -13.13
CA ASP A 95 -1.02 -2.21 -13.42
C ASP A 95 -0.89 -3.60 -12.74
N ASP A 96 -1.84 -3.96 -11.87
CA ASP A 96 -1.90 -5.25 -11.18
C ASP A 96 -2.89 -6.20 -11.85
N TRP A 97 -2.89 -7.47 -11.40
CA TRP A 97 -3.92 -8.42 -11.80
C TRP A 97 -4.22 -9.46 -10.74
N PHE A 98 -5.49 -9.84 -10.66
CA PHE A 98 -5.96 -10.87 -9.74
C PHE A 98 -5.46 -12.26 -10.14
N ARG A 99 -5.14 -13.06 -9.16
CA ARG A 99 -4.97 -14.51 -9.32
C ARG A 99 -6.35 -15.18 -9.38
N PRO A 100 -6.49 -16.34 -10.07
CA PRO A 100 -7.80 -16.88 -10.48
C PRO A 100 -8.87 -17.01 -9.39
N GLU A 101 -8.49 -17.28 -8.14
CA GLU A 101 -9.43 -17.55 -7.05
C GLU A 101 -9.56 -16.38 -6.06
N HIS A 102 -9.05 -15.20 -6.39
CA HIS A 102 -9.04 -14.08 -5.44
C HIS A 102 -10.44 -13.64 -5.03
N LEU A 103 -11.31 -13.44 -6.00
CA LEU A 103 -12.69 -13.00 -5.74
C LEU A 103 -13.52 -14.08 -5.04
N GLU A 104 -13.39 -15.35 -5.45
CA GLU A 104 -14.12 -16.46 -4.82
C GLU A 104 -13.76 -16.60 -3.34
N ALA A 105 -12.47 -16.66 -3.02
CA ALA A 105 -12.05 -16.85 -1.64
C ALA A 105 -12.40 -15.64 -0.76
N SER A 106 -12.30 -14.43 -1.30
CA SER A 106 -12.66 -13.21 -0.58
C SER A 106 -14.17 -13.16 -0.29
N ALA A 107 -14.98 -13.46 -1.29
CA ALA A 107 -16.44 -13.46 -1.14
C ALA A 107 -16.92 -14.58 -0.22
N ALA A 108 -16.41 -15.80 -0.37
CA ALA A 108 -16.77 -16.93 0.49
C ALA A 108 -16.45 -16.64 1.96
N PHE A 109 -15.29 -16.00 2.24
CA PHE A 109 -14.96 -15.61 3.60
C PHE A 109 -15.93 -14.55 4.15
N LEU A 110 -16.24 -13.52 3.36
CA LEU A 110 -17.18 -12.48 3.76
C LEU A 110 -18.61 -13.04 3.92
N GLU A 111 -19.05 -13.99 3.10
CA GLU A 111 -20.34 -14.67 3.26
C GLU A 111 -20.42 -15.45 4.57
N ALA A 112 -19.34 -16.15 4.93
CA ALA A 112 -19.26 -16.92 6.18
C ALA A 112 -19.11 -16.02 7.43
N HIS A 113 -18.70 -14.75 7.27
CA HIS A 113 -18.40 -13.82 8.35
C HIS A 113 -19.10 -12.47 8.14
N PRO A 114 -20.42 -12.36 8.43
CA PRO A 114 -21.20 -11.12 8.23
C PRO A 114 -20.68 -9.91 9.02
N GLU A 115 -20.01 -10.16 10.14
CA GLU A 115 -19.39 -9.13 11.00
C GLU A 115 -18.16 -8.48 10.37
N VAL A 116 -17.48 -9.17 9.43
CA VAL A 116 -16.28 -8.66 8.75
C VAL A 116 -16.67 -7.67 7.67
N GLY A 117 -16.04 -6.48 7.70
CA GLY A 117 -16.27 -5.44 6.72
C GLY A 117 -15.48 -5.62 5.43
N LEU A 118 -14.23 -6.04 5.55
CA LEU A 118 -13.34 -6.23 4.42
C LEU A 118 -12.32 -7.35 4.67
N VAL A 119 -11.87 -7.93 3.57
CA VAL A 119 -10.73 -8.85 3.56
C VAL A 119 -9.64 -8.30 2.67
N HIS A 120 -8.41 -8.70 2.92
CA HIS A 120 -7.29 -8.50 2.01
C HIS A 120 -6.41 -9.75 2.00
N SER A 121 -5.55 -9.87 1.01
CA SER A 121 -4.70 -11.04 0.83
C SER A 121 -3.22 -10.66 0.79
N HIS A 122 -2.34 -11.66 0.82
CA HIS A 122 -0.97 -11.46 0.38
C HIS A 122 -0.90 -11.25 -1.13
N PHE A 123 0.18 -10.65 -1.59
CA PHE A 123 0.44 -10.43 -3.01
C PHE A 123 1.82 -10.96 -3.40
N VAL A 124 2.02 -11.13 -4.69
CA VAL A 124 3.30 -11.52 -5.30
C VAL A 124 3.83 -10.32 -6.07
N ASP A 125 5.04 -9.87 -5.78
CA ASP A 125 5.71 -8.89 -6.62
C ASP A 125 6.20 -9.57 -7.89
N VAL A 126 5.81 -9.06 -9.05
CA VAL A 126 6.20 -9.55 -10.36
C VAL A 126 7.06 -8.51 -11.06
N ILE A 127 8.31 -8.86 -11.33
CA ILE A 127 9.25 -8.00 -12.06
C ILE A 127 9.40 -8.58 -13.47
N GLU A 128 8.93 -7.84 -14.46
CA GLU A 128 9.08 -8.19 -15.87
C GLU A 128 10.45 -7.70 -16.38
N SER A 129 11.21 -8.63 -16.91
CA SER A 129 12.49 -8.33 -17.56
C SER A 129 12.24 -7.76 -18.96
N PRO A 130 13.14 -6.90 -19.48
CA PRO A 130 13.10 -6.46 -20.87
C PRO A 130 13.15 -7.61 -21.90
N LEU A 131 13.59 -8.81 -21.47
CA LEU A 131 13.65 -10.01 -22.28
C LEU A 131 12.36 -10.86 -22.26
N GLY A 132 11.28 -10.34 -21.65
CA GLY A 132 9.98 -11.01 -21.58
C GLY A 132 9.88 -12.10 -20.51
N THR A 133 10.91 -12.28 -19.67
CA THR A 133 10.84 -13.20 -18.52
C THR A 133 10.29 -12.47 -17.31
N ALA A 134 9.47 -13.15 -16.51
CA ALA A 134 8.96 -12.59 -15.26
C ALA A 134 9.59 -13.30 -14.04
N THR A 135 9.99 -12.53 -13.03
CA THR A 135 10.47 -13.07 -11.75
C THR A 135 9.45 -12.77 -10.67
N GLU A 136 8.98 -13.81 -9.98
CA GLU A 136 8.05 -13.68 -8.86
C GLU A 136 8.79 -13.63 -7.53
N TYR A 137 8.48 -12.62 -6.70
CA TYR A 137 8.95 -12.52 -5.32
C TYR A 137 7.77 -12.66 -4.37
N ARG A 138 7.80 -13.71 -3.54
CA ARG A 138 6.75 -13.99 -2.56
C ARG A 138 7.25 -13.65 -1.17
N ARG A 139 6.55 -12.76 -0.47
CA ARG A 139 6.79 -12.54 0.96
C ARG A 139 6.26 -13.73 1.76
N GLN A 140 6.83 -13.95 2.96
CA GLN A 140 6.32 -15.01 3.84
C GLN A 140 4.83 -14.79 4.12
N ARG A 141 4.04 -15.85 3.93
CA ARG A 141 2.60 -15.88 4.16
C ARG A 141 2.31 -16.17 5.64
N SER A 142 1.23 -15.59 6.16
CA SER A 142 0.69 -16.00 7.47
C SER A 142 0.16 -17.44 7.38
N GLU A 143 0.25 -18.19 8.49
CA GLU A 143 -0.26 -19.58 8.55
C GLU A 143 -1.78 -19.63 8.58
N GLY A 144 -2.44 -18.60 9.11
CA GLY A 144 -3.89 -18.50 9.22
C GLY A 144 -4.40 -17.08 9.00
N PRO A 145 -5.72 -16.87 9.02
CA PRO A 145 -6.33 -15.54 8.93
C PRO A 145 -5.89 -14.65 10.08
N LEU A 146 -5.51 -13.39 9.76
CA LEU A 146 -5.12 -12.39 10.75
C LEU A 146 -6.21 -11.32 10.86
N TRP A 147 -6.85 -11.25 12.01
CA TRP A 147 -7.92 -10.31 12.31
C TRP A 147 -7.37 -8.97 12.78
N THR A 148 -7.88 -7.89 12.20
CA THR A 148 -7.55 -6.52 12.60
C THR A 148 -8.83 -5.73 12.82
N ASN A 149 -8.88 -4.98 13.92
CA ASN A 149 -9.99 -4.10 14.29
C ASN A 149 -9.45 -2.90 15.10
N ALA A 150 -10.34 -2.00 15.50
CA ALA A 150 -9.95 -0.84 16.29
C ALA A 150 -9.11 -1.20 17.53
N GLY A 151 -9.43 -2.29 18.22
CA GLY A 151 -8.76 -2.69 19.45
C GLY A 151 -7.30 -3.17 19.27
N ASN A 152 -6.95 -3.67 18.09
CA ASN A 152 -5.60 -4.15 17.79
C ASN A 152 -4.89 -3.42 16.65
N LEU A 153 -5.52 -2.39 16.08
CA LEU A 153 -5.00 -1.64 14.93
C LEU A 153 -3.55 -1.17 15.11
N PHE A 154 -3.24 -0.56 16.26
CA PHE A 154 -1.89 -0.03 16.50
C PHE A 154 -0.85 -1.13 16.68
N ARG A 155 -1.23 -2.26 17.30
CA ARG A 155 -0.37 -3.45 17.37
C ARG A 155 -0.09 -3.99 15.97
N TYR A 156 -1.11 -4.03 15.12
CA TYR A 156 -1.01 -4.45 13.73
C TYR A 156 -0.10 -3.53 12.93
N LEU A 157 -0.31 -2.21 12.95
CA LEU A 157 0.52 -1.21 12.27
C LEU A 157 1.99 -1.26 12.74
N ASN A 158 2.24 -1.47 14.03
CA ASN A 158 3.60 -1.60 14.55
C ASN A 158 4.30 -2.89 14.10
N ARG A 159 3.57 -4.01 13.99
CA ARG A 159 4.13 -5.31 13.58
C ARG A 159 4.43 -5.35 12.08
N TYR A 160 3.57 -4.75 11.28
CA TYR A 160 3.60 -4.82 9.81
C TYR A 160 3.91 -3.47 9.18
N TYR A 161 4.92 -2.77 9.69
CA TYR A 161 5.32 -1.46 9.19
C TYR A 161 5.67 -1.45 7.69
N ASP A 162 6.09 -2.57 7.11
CA ASP A 162 6.30 -2.73 5.66
C ASP A 162 4.99 -2.83 4.88
N TRP A 163 3.92 -2.36 5.49
CA TRP A 163 2.58 -2.27 4.94
C TRP A 163 2.05 -3.61 4.43
N PRO A 164 1.27 -4.33 5.23
CA PRO A 164 0.88 -5.71 4.94
C PRO A 164 -0.24 -5.81 3.91
N PHE A 165 -0.81 -4.70 3.48
CA PHE A 165 -1.82 -4.70 2.43
C PHE A 165 -1.34 -3.96 1.19
N HIS A 166 -1.88 -4.35 0.06
CA HIS A 166 -1.80 -3.66 -1.21
C HIS A 166 -3.22 -3.32 -1.64
N PRO A 167 -3.51 -2.14 -2.20
CA PRO A 167 -4.88 -1.76 -2.59
C PRO A 167 -5.61 -2.84 -3.37
N SER A 168 -4.96 -3.41 -4.38
CA SER A 168 -5.52 -4.46 -5.22
C SER A 168 -5.87 -5.77 -4.49
N THR A 169 -5.44 -5.94 -3.22
CA THR A 169 -5.78 -7.13 -2.43
C THR A 169 -7.09 -6.99 -1.67
N ILE A 170 -7.67 -5.81 -1.65
CA ILE A 170 -8.86 -5.50 -0.82
C ILE A 170 -10.14 -5.88 -1.56
N VAL A 171 -10.97 -6.68 -0.86
CA VAL A 171 -12.38 -6.88 -1.18
C VAL A 171 -13.20 -6.48 0.03
N MET A 172 -14.12 -5.56 -0.16
CA MET A 172 -14.91 -4.96 0.93
C MET A 172 -16.41 -5.04 0.67
N ARG A 173 -17.21 -5.04 1.74
CA ARG A 173 -18.65 -4.81 1.62
C ARG A 173 -18.91 -3.38 1.17
N ARG A 174 -19.89 -3.17 0.31
CA ARG A 174 -20.31 -1.83 -0.15
C ARG A 174 -20.58 -0.87 1.00
N ARG A 175 -21.21 -1.35 2.10
CA ARG A 175 -21.48 -0.53 3.29
C ARG A 175 -20.20 0.08 3.89
N VAL A 176 -19.04 -0.62 3.79
CA VAL A 176 -17.77 -0.09 4.30
C VAL A 176 -17.38 1.16 3.53
N TRP A 177 -17.46 1.11 2.19
CA TRP A 177 -17.21 2.28 1.35
C TRP A 177 -18.17 3.43 1.67
N GLN A 178 -19.47 3.13 1.81
CA GLN A 178 -20.50 4.14 2.08
C GLN A 178 -20.33 4.81 3.45
N GLU A 179 -19.97 4.06 4.49
CA GLU A 179 -19.85 4.59 5.85
C GLU A 179 -18.48 5.23 6.13
N VAL A 180 -17.39 4.69 5.57
CA VAL A 180 -16.04 5.25 5.73
C VAL A 180 -15.87 6.51 4.88
N GLY A 181 -16.54 6.57 3.73
CA GLY A 181 -16.49 7.66 2.78
C GLY A 181 -15.29 7.56 1.83
N ALA A 182 -15.13 8.60 1.03
CA ALA A 182 -14.13 8.69 -0.03
C ALA A 182 -12.67 8.68 0.47
N PHE A 183 -11.77 8.36 -0.43
CA PHE A 183 -10.33 8.60 -0.25
C PHE A 183 -10.06 10.10 -0.14
N ASP A 184 -9.17 10.48 0.76
CA ASP A 184 -8.80 11.89 0.97
C ASP A 184 -7.67 12.30 0.02
N ALA A 185 -7.99 13.12 -0.99
CA ALA A 185 -7.04 13.58 -2.01
C ALA A 185 -5.89 14.47 -1.45
N ARG A 186 -5.96 14.89 -0.20
CA ARG A 186 -4.83 15.59 0.47
C ARG A 186 -3.63 14.69 0.68
N TYR A 187 -3.86 13.38 0.80
CA TYR A 187 -2.82 12.38 1.00
C TYR A 187 -2.41 11.72 -0.31
N GLN A 188 -1.12 11.53 -0.49
CA GLN A 188 -0.60 10.61 -1.51
C GLN A 188 -0.82 9.16 -1.11
N LEU A 189 -0.82 8.88 0.20
CA LEU A 189 -1.17 7.60 0.81
C LEU A 189 -2.67 7.58 1.19
N ALA A 190 -3.53 7.98 0.26
CA ALA A 190 -4.97 8.03 0.48
C ALA A 190 -5.58 6.66 0.75
N ASP A 191 -5.01 5.61 0.16
CA ASP A 191 -5.32 4.19 0.42
C ASP A 191 -5.07 3.80 1.88
N THR A 192 -3.95 4.25 2.40
CA THR A 192 -3.49 4.06 3.77
C THR A 192 -4.41 4.73 4.79
N ASP A 193 -4.71 6.00 4.58
CA ASP A 193 -5.66 6.74 5.41
C ASP A 193 -7.04 6.06 5.40
N TRP A 194 -7.50 5.69 4.20
CA TRP A 194 -8.78 5.03 4.04
C TRP A 194 -8.83 3.68 4.76
N PHE A 195 -7.79 2.84 4.62
CA PHE A 195 -7.71 1.55 5.30
C PHE A 195 -7.74 1.70 6.82
N VAL A 196 -6.99 2.65 7.36
CA VAL A 196 -6.99 2.93 8.80
C VAL A 196 -8.39 3.34 9.28
N ARG A 197 -9.07 4.26 8.57
CA ARG A 197 -10.46 4.67 8.88
C ARG A 197 -11.46 3.52 8.76
N ALA A 198 -11.25 2.62 7.81
CA ALA A 198 -12.09 1.45 7.63
C ALA A 198 -11.94 0.48 8.80
N VAL A 199 -10.72 0.15 9.22
CA VAL A 199 -10.44 -0.79 10.32
C VAL A 199 -10.87 -0.22 11.69
N GLU A 200 -10.89 1.09 11.85
CA GLU A 200 -11.44 1.72 13.05
C GLU A 200 -12.95 1.43 13.26
N ARG A 201 -13.67 1.13 12.18
CA ARG A 201 -15.12 0.92 12.18
C ARG A 201 -15.53 -0.53 11.92
N PHE A 202 -14.77 -1.23 11.11
CA PHE A 202 -15.10 -2.58 10.64
C PHE A 202 -13.92 -3.52 10.85
N PRO A 203 -14.16 -4.74 11.33
CA PRO A 203 -13.12 -5.77 11.32
C PRO A 203 -12.61 -6.03 9.90
N ALA A 204 -11.29 -6.12 9.76
CA ALA A 204 -10.60 -6.52 8.54
C ALA A 204 -9.86 -7.85 8.76
N VAL A 205 -9.75 -8.66 7.73
CA VAL A 205 -9.05 -9.94 7.83
C VAL A 205 -8.06 -10.11 6.69
N LEU A 206 -6.79 -10.37 7.04
CA LEU A 206 -5.77 -10.82 6.08
C LEU A 206 -5.93 -12.31 5.84
N LEU A 207 -6.30 -12.69 4.63
CA LEU A 207 -6.41 -14.08 4.21
C LEU A 207 -5.02 -14.69 3.94
N PRO A 208 -4.75 -15.94 4.41
CA PRO A 208 -3.44 -16.58 4.28
C PRO A 208 -3.20 -17.13 2.87
N ARG A 209 -3.35 -16.31 1.86
CA ARG A 209 -3.21 -16.68 0.44
C ARG A 209 -2.68 -15.54 -0.40
N TYR A 210 -2.05 -15.86 -1.53
CA TYR A 210 -1.67 -14.88 -2.54
C TYR A 210 -2.84 -14.67 -3.50
N GLY A 211 -3.48 -13.50 -3.42
CA GLY A 211 -4.65 -13.16 -4.25
C GLY A 211 -4.31 -12.29 -5.46
N VAL A 212 -3.17 -11.62 -5.47
CA VAL A 212 -2.84 -10.59 -6.45
C VAL A 212 -1.39 -10.71 -6.88
N ASN A 213 -1.14 -10.42 -8.14
CA ASN A 213 0.18 -10.15 -8.69
C ASN A 213 0.36 -8.63 -8.79
N ASN A 214 1.33 -8.10 -8.06
CA ASN A 214 1.72 -6.69 -8.07
C ASN A 214 2.84 -6.47 -9.08
N ARG A 215 2.57 -5.75 -10.16
CA ARG A 215 3.57 -5.44 -11.19
C ARG A 215 4.56 -4.40 -10.69
N ARG A 216 5.84 -4.73 -10.75
CA ARG A 216 6.94 -3.83 -10.39
C ARG A 216 7.57 -3.25 -11.62
N HIS A 217 7.37 -1.96 -11.87
CA HIS A 217 7.92 -1.23 -13.01
C HIS A 217 8.32 0.20 -12.60
N VAL A 218 9.12 0.87 -13.43
CA VAL A 218 9.64 2.23 -13.16
C VAL A 218 8.54 3.28 -12.98
N GLY A 219 7.38 3.09 -13.60
CA GLY A 219 6.23 3.98 -13.53
C GLY A 219 5.30 3.76 -12.34
N ASN A 220 5.60 2.84 -11.41
CA ASN A 220 4.79 2.67 -10.22
C ASN A 220 4.70 3.98 -9.41
N TRP A 221 3.50 4.26 -8.89
CA TRP A 221 3.24 5.44 -8.08
C TRP A 221 4.20 5.55 -6.90
N SER A 222 4.47 4.45 -6.21
CA SER A 222 5.41 4.38 -5.08
C SER A 222 6.83 4.85 -5.40
N ASN A 223 7.26 4.78 -6.65
CA ASN A 223 8.57 5.27 -7.08
C ASN A 223 8.59 6.79 -7.28
N ARG A 224 7.42 7.40 -7.55
CA ARG A 224 7.28 8.85 -7.79
C ARG A 224 7.13 9.64 -6.48
N VAL A 225 6.62 9.00 -5.44
CA VAL A 225 6.45 9.63 -4.13
C VAL A 225 7.77 9.58 -3.38
N GLY A 226 8.34 10.75 -3.08
CA GLY A 226 9.56 10.84 -2.28
C GLY A 226 9.38 10.17 -0.92
N SER A 227 10.30 9.29 -0.53
CA SER A 227 10.25 8.52 0.72
C SER A 227 9.99 9.38 1.97
N ALA A 228 10.49 10.61 1.99
CA ALA A 228 10.29 11.56 3.10
C ALA A 228 8.84 12.02 3.23
N ARG A 229 8.14 12.25 2.11
CA ARG A 229 6.73 12.63 2.13
C ARG A 229 5.86 11.46 2.58
N MET A 230 6.09 10.26 2.07
CA MET A 230 5.39 9.05 2.53
C MET A 230 5.54 8.85 4.05
N GLN A 231 6.75 9.00 4.57
CA GLN A 231 7.00 8.85 6.01
C GLN A 231 6.24 9.87 6.85
N ARG A 232 6.15 11.13 6.39
CA ARG A 232 5.36 12.15 7.08
C ARG A 232 3.87 11.85 7.05
N GLU A 233 3.35 11.44 5.88
CA GLU A 233 1.93 11.11 5.74
C GLU A 233 1.54 9.90 6.60
N ILE A 234 2.34 8.82 6.62
CA ILE A 234 2.10 7.68 7.52
C ILE A 234 2.09 8.13 8.98
N PHE A 235 3.06 8.97 9.37
CA PHE A 235 3.11 9.50 10.73
C PHE A 235 1.84 10.28 11.07
N GLU A 236 1.40 11.18 10.21
CA GLU A 236 0.20 12.00 10.40
C GLU A 236 -1.07 11.13 10.45
N ILE A 237 -1.22 10.16 9.55
CA ILE A 237 -2.37 9.26 9.50
C ILE A 237 -2.51 8.49 10.81
N VAL A 238 -1.41 7.91 11.32
CA VAL A 238 -1.44 7.13 12.56
C VAL A 238 -1.64 8.02 13.78
N GLU A 239 -1.02 9.19 13.85
CA GLU A 239 -1.27 10.15 14.94
C GLU A 239 -2.75 10.58 14.96
N ARG A 240 -3.35 10.87 13.82
CA ARG A 240 -4.79 11.17 13.72
C ARG A 240 -5.66 10.01 14.17
N ALA A 241 -5.32 8.78 13.81
CA ALA A 241 -6.03 7.59 14.28
C ALA A 241 -5.96 7.45 15.80
N LEU A 242 -4.78 7.67 16.41
CA LEU A 242 -4.62 7.68 17.86
C LEU A 242 -5.53 8.73 18.53
N TYR A 243 -5.64 9.93 17.95
CA TYR A 243 -6.52 10.98 18.47
C TYR A 243 -8.01 10.65 18.26
N ARG A 244 -8.39 9.98 17.18
CA ARG A 244 -9.79 9.55 16.98
C ARG A 244 -10.19 8.47 17.97
N GLN A 245 -9.30 7.50 18.23
CA GLN A 245 -9.59 6.39 19.14
C GLN A 245 -9.58 6.82 20.61
N TRP A 246 -8.69 7.73 20.99
CA TRP A 246 -8.57 8.29 22.34
C TRP A 246 -8.55 9.82 22.31
N PRO A 247 -9.73 10.50 22.17
CA PRO A 247 -9.79 11.96 22.05
C PRO A 247 -9.23 12.70 23.27
N ARG A 248 -9.39 12.09 24.45
CA ARG A 248 -8.82 12.60 25.71
C ARG A 248 -7.49 11.91 25.98
N TRP A 249 -6.64 12.57 26.76
CA TRP A 249 -5.38 11.94 27.19
C TRP A 249 -5.70 10.70 28.05
N THR A 250 -5.11 9.55 27.70
CA THR A 250 -5.15 8.30 28.47
C THR A 250 -3.75 7.67 28.48
N PRO A 251 -3.44 6.83 29.47
CA PRO A 251 -2.18 6.08 29.50
C PRO A 251 -1.97 5.23 28.24
N GLU A 252 -3.04 4.63 27.68
CA GLU A 252 -3.01 3.83 26.46
C GLU A 252 -2.61 4.69 25.25
N ARG A 253 -3.20 5.88 25.10
CA ARG A 253 -2.80 6.81 24.03
C ARG A 253 -1.35 7.20 24.15
N ALA A 254 -0.90 7.58 25.37
CA ALA A 254 0.48 7.96 25.61
C ALA A 254 1.45 6.82 25.30
N PHE A 255 1.11 5.58 25.69
CA PHE A 255 1.88 4.37 25.39
C PHE A 255 2.01 4.15 23.88
N TRP A 256 0.89 4.13 23.12
CA TRP A 256 0.91 3.89 21.69
C TRP A 256 1.58 5.02 20.91
N GLN A 257 1.41 6.28 21.32
CA GLN A 257 2.16 7.42 20.76
C GLN A 257 3.66 7.26 20.98
N PHE A 258 4.09 6.85 22.18
CA PHE A 258 5.49 6.62 22.47
C PHE A 258 6.07 5.50 21.59
N ILE A 259 5.42 4.33 21.54
CA ILE A 259 5.84 3.18 20.74
C ILE A 259 5.89 3.55 19.26
N TRP A 260 4.86 4.22 18.73
CA TRP A 260 4.81 4.64 17.34
C TRP A 260 5.95 5.60 16.99
N ARG A 261 6.14 6.65 17.78
CA ARG A 261 7.20 7.64 17.59
C ARG A 261 8.59 7.00 17.68
N MET A 262 8.79 6.07 18.59
CA MET A 262 10.05 5.34 18.72
C MET A 262 10.31 4.48 17.46
N ASN A 263 9.32 3.74 16.99
CA ASN A 263 9.45 2.92 15.78
C ASN A 263 9.74 3.75 14.53
N VAL A 264 9.02 4.84 14.33
CA VAL A 264 9.27 5.76 13.20
C VAL A 264 10.70 6.30 13.24
N ARG A 265 11.16 6.76 14.43
CA ARG A 265 12.52 7.28 14.62
C ARG A 265 13.58 6.23 14.30
N LEU A 266 13.43 5.02 14.84
CA LEU A 266 14.38 3.93 14.60
C LEU A 266 14.47 3.59 13.11
N ARG A 267 13.33 3.48 12.43
CA ARG A 267 13.28 3.14 11.01
C ARG A 267 13.86 4.23 10.13
N LEU A 268 13.56 5.50 10.42
CA LEU A 268 14.17 6.62 9.71
C LEU A 268 15.69 6.61 9.85
N LEU A 269 16.20 6.35 11.05
CA LEU A 269 17.65 6.20 11.28
C LEU A 269 18.25 5.02 10.50
N LEU A 270 17.58 3.87 10.49
CA LEU A 270 18.02 2.70 9.71
C LEU A 270 18.00 2.99 8.20
N THR A 271 16.99 3.72 7.72
CA THR A 271 16.89 4.14 6.32
C THR A 271 18.02 5.09 5.95
N VAL A 272 18.31 6.09 6.79
CA VAL A 272 19.44 7.02 6.61
C VAL A 272 20.76 6.22 6.51
N ARG A 273 21.00 5.31 7.46
CA ARG A 273 22.21 4.47 7.47
C ARG A 273 22.34 3.61 6.20
N ALA A 274 21.25 2.98 5.77
CA ALA A 274 21.24 2.15 4.56
C ALA A 274 21.52 2.97 3.32
N ARG A 275 20.95 4.16 3.18
CA ARG A 275 21.14 5.06 2.03
C ARG A 275 22.54 5.63 1.95
N ILE A 276 23.13 6.02 3.08
CA ILE A 276 24.53 6.45 3.14
C ILE A 276 25.45 5.32 2.67
N ARG A 277 25.23 4.08 3.16
CA ARG A 277 26.03 2.91 2.76
C ARG A 277 25.93 2.58 1.26
N SER A 278 24.79 2.85 0.65
CA SER A 278 24.56 2.61 -0.79
C SER A 278 24.92 3.80 -1.68
N GLY A 279 25.50 4.88 -1.13
CA GLY A 279 25.90 6.07 -1.90
C GLY A 279 24.72 6.93 -2.39
N HIS A 280 23.53 6.78 -1.80
CA HIS A 280 22.34 7.56 -2.15
C HIS A 280 22.12 8.72 -1.15
N ASP A 281 23.03 9.67 -1.12
CA ASP A 281 23.09 10.74 -0.11
C ASP A 281 21.85 11.63 -0.09
N ASP A 282 21.26 11.96 -1.25
CA ASP A 282 20.04 12.79 -1.31
C ASP A 282 18.84 12.11 -0.65
N ALA A 283 18.71 10.80 -0.83
CA ALA A 283 17.67 10.02 -0.18
C ALA A 283 17.93 9.87 1.33
N ALA A 284 19.20 9.82 1.76
CA ALA A 284 19.57 9.84 3.16
C ALA A 284 19.24 11.18 3.82
N TYR A 285 19.51 12.30 3.13
CA TYR A 285 19.14 13.63 3.59
C TYR A 285 17.61 13.80 3.72
N ALA A 286 16.84 13.34 2.74
CA ALA A 286 15.38 13.39 2.79
C ALA A 286 14.83 12.59 3.99
N ALA A 287 15.37 11.41 4.26
CA ALA A 287 15.00 10.59 5.42
C ALA A 287 15.38 11.27 6.75
N TRP A 288 16.55 11.92 6.81
CA TRP A 288 16.97 12.70 7.97
C TRP A 288 16.08 13.92 8.24
N SER A 289 15.72 14.67 7.20
CA SER A 289 14.79 15.80 7.29
C SER A 289 13.42 15.34 7.83
N ALA A 290 12.90 14.19 7.35
CA ALA A 290 11.67 13.61 7.85
C ALA A 290 11.79 13.18 9.33
N PHE A 291 12.95 12.64 9.74
CA PHE A 291 13.22 12.33 11.15
C PHE A 291 13.19 13.58 12.03
N CYS A 292 13.85 14.66 11.63
CA CYS A 292 13.84 15.94 12.35
C CYS A 292 12.41 16.47 12.51
N THR A 293 11.62 16.44 11.42
CA THR A 293 10.21 16.89 11.45
C THR A 293 9.37 16.01 12.40
N SER A 294 9.53 14.68 12.35
CA SER A 294 8.78 13.75 13.22
C SER A 294 9.13 13.90 14.71
N THR A 295 10.29 14.45 15.03
CA THR A 295 10.75 14.66 16.40
C THR A 295 10.40 16.05 16.95
N GLY A 296 9.78 16.92 16.14
CA GLY A 296 9.55 18.34 16.50
C GLY A 296 10.84 19.15 16.59
N ARG A 297 11.97 18.61 16.11
CA ARG A 297 13.23 19.32 16.00
C ARG A 297 13.29 19.99 14.63
N THR A 298 13.23 21.30 14.60
CA THR A 298 13.68 22.06 13.42
C THR A 298 15.15 21.76 13.19
N LEU A 299 15.54 21.58 11.92
CA LEU A 299 16.96 21.62 11.57
C LEU A 299 17.55 22.87 12.21
N PRO A 300 18.60 22.77 13.06
CA PRO A 300 19.21 23.96 13.61
C PRO A 300 19.53 24.93 12.48
N GLU A 301 19.17 26.20 12.61
CA GLU A 301 19.35 27.22 11.57
C GLU A 301 20.79 27.30 11.03
N TRP A 302 21.77 26.93 11.88
CA TRP A 302 23.18 26.83 11.46
C TRP A 302 23.47 25.68 10.47
N ILE A 303 22.61 24.65 10.39
CA ILE A 303 22.68 23.57 9.39
C ILE A 303 21.96 23.97 8.10
N ALA A 304 20.84 24.66 8.21
CA ALA A 304 20.06 25.12 7.06
C ALA A 304 20.81 26.10 6.15
N GLY A 305 21.80 26.83 6.69
CA GLY A 305 22.65 27.77 5.94
C GLY A 305 23.96 27.20 5.42
N LYS A 306 24.30 25.94 5.72
CA LYS A 306 25.53 25.30 5.25
C LYS A 306 25.19 24.30 4.16
N GLY A 307 25.77 24.48 2.97
CA GLY A 307 25.47 23.67 1.77
C GLY A 307 25.54 22.17 2.01
N ASP A 308 24.89 21.41 1.16
CA ASP A 308 24.69 19.94 1.21
C ASP A 308 25.96 19.13 1.54
N SER A 309 27.12 19.56 1.08
CA SER A 309 28.40 18.86 1.31
C SER A 309 28.81 18.81 2.79
N PHE A 310 28.51 19.86 3.57
CA PHE A 310 28.84 19.90 4.99
C PHE A 310 27.92 18.97 5.80
N ILE A 311 26.63 18.95 5.47
CA ILE A 311 25.65 18.07 6.12
C ILE A 311 25.97 16.60 5.83
N ARG A 312 26.35 16.28 4.59
CA ARG A 312 26.80 14.94 4.17
C ARG A 312 28.02 14.50 4.96
N ALA A 313 29.01 15.36 5.08
CA ALA A 313 30.23 15.06 5.86
C ALA A 313 29.95 14.87 7.35
N GLN A 314 29.02 15.63 7.92
CA GLN A 314 28.66 15.53 9.35
C GLN A 314 27.83 14.25 9.62
N LEU A 315 26.88 13.91 8.75
CA LEU A 315 26.13 12.64 8.82
C LEU A 315 27.08 11.44 8.69
N ALA A 316 27.98 11.45 7.72
CA ALA A 316 28.96 10.39 7.53
C ALA A 316 29.85 10.20 8.78
N ARG A 317 30.35 11.28 9.41
CA ARG A 317 31.14 11.21 10.65
C ARG A 317 30.34 10.67 11.82
N THR A 318 29.10 11.15 12.01
CA THR A 318 28.25 10.72 13.11
C THR A 318 27.92 9.23 13.03
N PHE A 319 27.62 8.73 11.83
CA PHE A 319 27.31 7.32 11.63
C PHE A 319 28.55 6.43 11.60
N SER A 320 29.71 6.93 11.18
CA SER A 320 30.97 6.21 11.27
C SER A 320 31.43 6.05 12.73
N SER A 321 31.23 7.06 13.58
CA SER A 321 31.54 6.98 15.00
C SER A 321 30.61 6.03 15.77
N LEU A 322 29.29 5.99 15.39
CA LEU A 322 28.34 5.04 15.94
C LEU A 322 28.63 3.59 15.50
N ALA A 323 29.12 3.40 14.25
CA ALA A 323 29.54 2.08 13.78
C ALA A 323 30.80 1.59 14.51
N ALA A 324 31.79 2.45 14.70
CA ALA A 324 33.01 2.13 15.42
C ALA A 324 32.76 1.80 16.90
N SER A 325 31.76 2.46 17.55
CA SER A 325 31.36 2.14 18.91
C SER A 325 30.55 0.84 19.02
N ALA A 326 29.87 0.40 17.96
CA ALA A 326 29.13 -0.86 17.90
C ALA A 326 30.02 -2.06 17.62
N ASP A 327 31.08 -1.89 16.82
CA ASP A 327 32.07 -2.94 16.53
C ASP A 327 33.04 -3.18 17.73
N GLY A 328 33.12 -2.21 18.65
CA GLY A 328 33.90 -2.36 19.92
C GLY A 328 33.16 -3.09 21.05
N ALA A 329 31.88 -3.36 20.90
CA ALA A 329 31.06 -4.04 21.89
C ALA A 329 30.61 -5.44 21.40
N GLY A 330 31.56 -6.41 21.41
CA GLY A 330 31.16 -7.80 21.51
C GLY A 330 31.07 -8.59 20.21
N ASN A 331 32.10 -9.31 19.99
CA ASN A 331 32.16 -10.56 19.26
C ASN A 331 31.12 -11.57 19.84
N LEU A 332 29.90 -11.54 19.36
CA LEU A 332 28.85 -12.53 19.65
C LEU A 332 28.10 -12.90 18.36
N GLY A 333 28.41 -14.09 17.88
CA GLY A 333 27.53 -14.85 17.00
C GLY A 333 27.79 -14.68 15.50
N ARG A 334 28.47 -15.66 14.90
CA ARG A 334 28.53 -15.86 13.45
C ARG A 334 27.10 -15.82 12.85
N PRO A 335 26.89 -15.16 11.71
CA PRO A 335 25.61 -15.26 11.03
C PRO A 335 25.43 -16.70 10.52
N VAL A 336 24.31 -17.30 10.89
CA VAL A 336 23.80 -18.49 10.23
C VAL A 336 23.58 -18.10 8.76
N GLN A 337 24.24 -18.80 7.85
CA GLN A 337 23.96 -18.72 6.42
C GLN A 337 22.52 -19.18 6.18
N GLY A 338 21.61 -18.23 6.16
CA GLY A 338 20.24 -18.42 5.67
C GLY A 338 20.31 -18.53 4.17
N SER A 339 19.97 -19.70 3.64
CA SER A 339 19.75 -19.97 2.23
C SER A 339 18.87 -18.88 1.62
N GLY A 340 19.38 -18.18 0.62
CA GLY A 340 18.62 -17.22 -0.17
C GLY A 340 17.38 -17.88 -0.81
N PRO A 341 16.35 -17.12 -1.16
CA PRO A 341 15.15 -17.67 -1.77
C PRO A 341 15.50 -18.36 -3.08
N SER A 342 15.09 -19.62 -3.20
CA SER A 342 15.29 -20.42 -4.42
C SER A 342 14.54 -19.75 -5.58
N VAL A 343 15.29 -19.26 -6.54
CA VAL A 343 14.76 -18.83 -7.85
C VAL A 343 14.41 -20.10 -8.62
N ARG A 344 13.14 -20.30 -8.93
CA ARG A 344 12.73 -21.28 -9.95
C ARG A 344 12.32 -20.51 -11.19
N PRO A 345 12.93 -20.78 -12.34
CA PRO A 345 12.40 -20.29 -13.62
C PRO A 345 11.08 -21.00 -13.93
N LEU A 346 10.15 -20.26 -14.50
CA LEU A 346 8.94 -20.80 -15.15
C LEU A 346 9.27 -21.36 -16.51
#